data_363d49a2c24a4c8e384a66b92cd60d79
#
_entry.id   363d49a2c24a4c8e384a66b92cd60d79
#
_cell.length_a   1.000
_cell.length_b   1.000
_cell.length_c   1.000
_cell.angle_alpha   90.00
_cell.angle_beta   90.00
_cell.angle_gamma   90.00
#
_symmetry.space_group_name_H-M   'P 1'
#
loop_
_entity.id
_entity.type
_entity.pdbx_description
1 polymer ?
#
loop_
_entity_poly.entity_id
_entity_poly.type
_entity_poly.pdbx_seq_one_letter_code
_entity_poly.pdbx_strand_id
1 'polypeptide(L)'
;MRAILFTLLCLLLLTVSLPAQEAESESETEEQESETTEQSGPDLSFGLDLGIGVQSFEDPDDGETETYQSLSLLPDFGVGRFGVGLDLTLNYRFTGGSDNDQFQVRDEDWVPQNEVSFLELYLPKFRYVRYGRKGDPFFALLGSYSDARLGNGFLVSGYSNEQFLPERRQFGFQLDFDGAGADFPYFGVESFVSNVASFDLFGTRLFARPLADLTVPLLPELQLGGTIVIDTNPAYHAEKDPASPYYEGEDPDPLTGLPVVEGEDNVIAYGFDITQPILRREIFSLTGFGDVAFQNE
;
A
#
# COMPACT_ATOMS: atom_id res chain seq x y z
N MET A 1 2.63 -25.07 -20.64
CA MET A 1 2.46 -24.03 -19.61
C MET A 1 1.96 -22.70 -20.18
N ARG A 2 2.49 -22.23 -21.34
CA ARG A 2 2.01 -20.98 -22.00
C ARG A 2 0.50 -20.97 -22.27
N ALA A 3 -0.10 -22.08 -22.66
CA ALA A 3 -1.55 -22.19 -22.90
C ALA A 3 -2.41 -22.09 -21.61
N ILE A 4 -1.89 -22.54 -20.48
CA ILE A 4 -2.61 -22.52 -19.20
C ILE A 4 -2.68 -21.10 -18.63
N LEU A 5 -1.59 -20.32 -18.77
CA LEU A 5 -1.54 -18.93 -18.30
C LEU A 5 -2.49 -18.05 -19.11
N PHE A 6 -2.51 -18.24 -20.43
CA PHE A 6 -3.43 -17.49 -21.32
C PHE A 6 -4.89 -17.88 -21.07
N THR A 7 -5.17 -19.16 -20.78
CA THR A 7 -6.52 -19.63 -20.45
C THR A 7 -6.97 -19.08 -19.08
N LEU A 8 -6.07 -18.97 -18.10
CA LEU A 8 -6.38 -18.41 -16.78
C LEU A 8 -6.65 -16.91 -16.88
N LEU A 9 -5.88 -16.17 -17.67
CA LEU A 9 -6.07 -14.74 -17.92
C LEU A 9 -7.38 -14.49 -18.68
N CYS A 10 -7.71 -15.32 -19.70
CA CYS A 10 -8.98 -15.24 -20.41
C CYS A 10 -10.18 -15.66 -19.55
N LEU A 11 -9.99 -16.61 -18.63
CA LEU A 11 -11.06 -17.04 -17.70
C LEU A 11 -11.36 -15.94 -16.67
N LEU A 12 -10.34 -15.21 -16.23
CA LEU A 12 -10.51 -14.05 -15.32
C LEU A 12 -11.25 -12.90 -15.99
N LEU A 13 -11.06 -12.69 -17.29
CA LEU A 13 -11.75 -11.65 -18.07
C LEU A 13 -13.18 -12.02 -18.46
N LEU A 14 -13.52 -13.33 -18.51
CA LEU A 14 -14.84 -13.82 -18.93
C LEU A 14 -15.87 -13.91 -17.79
N THR A 15 -15.47 -13.78 -16.53
CA THR A 15 -16.39 -13.86 -15.37
C THR A 15 -16.97 -12.52 -14.93
N VAL A 16 -16.54 -11.40 -15.53
CA VAL A 16 -17.13 -10.08 -15.26
C VAL A 16 -18.29 -9.85 -16.24
N SER A 17 -19.38 -10.57 -16.06
CA SER A 17 -20.67 -10.21 -16.65
C SER A 17 -21.33 -9.17 -15.75
N LEU A 18 -21.14 -7.90 -16.07
CA LEU A 18 -21.95 -6.82 -15.50
C LEU A 18 -23.38 -6.93 -16.06
N PRO A 19 -24.41 -6.94 -15.22
CA PRO A 19 -25.77 -6.77 -15.71
C PRO A 19 -25.90 -5.33 -16.25
N ALA A 20 -26.13 -5.20 -17.53
CA ALA A 20 -26.54 -3.94 -18.12
C ALA A 20 -27.92 -3.57 -17.55
N GLN A 21 -27.99 -2.44 -16.88
CA GLN A 21 -29.26 -1.82 -16.51
C GLN A 21 -29.80 -1.11 -17.72
N GLU A 22 -30.74 -1.73 -18.40
CA GLU A 22 -31.62 -1.06 -19.35
C GLU A 22 -32.62 -0.21 -18.57
N ALA A 23 -32.64 1.08 -18.89
CA ALA A 23 -33.61 2.02 -18.44
C ALA A 23 -34.78 2.01 -19.45
N GLU A 24 -35.98 1.54 -19.07
CA GLU A 24 -37.23 1.97 -19.66
C GLU A 24 -38.40 1.94 -18.66
N SER A 25 -38.93 3.11 -18.48
CA SER A 25 -40.28 3.64 -18.19
C SER A 25 -41.43 2.75 -17.71
N GLU A 26 -42.00 3.24 -16.58
CA GLU A 26 -43.41 3.38 -16.23
C GLU A 26 -44.42 2.21 -16.45
N SER A 27 -44.93 1.64 -15.35
CA SER A 27 -46.31 1.81 -14.89
C SER A 27 -46.67 0.88 -13.73
N GLU A 28 -47.26 1.49 -12.70
CA GLU A 28 -48.32 1.04 -11.78
C GLU A 28 -48.27 -0.34 -11.09
N THR A 29 -48.09 -0.23 -9.75
CA THR A 29 -48.88 -0.82 -8.66
C THR A 29 -49.12 -2.34 -8.64
N GLU A 30 -48.43 -3.04 -7.75
CA GLU A 30 -49.05 -3.97 -6.77
C GLU A 30 -48.03 -4.27 -5.66
N GLU A 31 -48.42 -3.93 -4.41
CA GLU A 31 -47.71 -4.32 -3.18
C GLU A 31 -47.71 -5.85 -3.05
N GLN A 32 -46.54 -6.46 -3.21
CA GLN A 32 -46.26 -7.77 -2.64
C GLN A 32 -45.02 -7.59 -1.72
N GLU A 33 -45.28 -7.59 -0.42
CA GLU A 33 -44.28 -7.87 0.59
C GLU A 33 -43.63 -9.23 0.29
N SER A 34 -42.51 -9.21 -0.40
CA SER A 34 -41.59 -10.34 -0.41
C SER A 34 -40.57 -10.08 0.71
N GLU A 35 -40.70 -10.81 1.80
CA GLU A 35 -39.63 -10.99 2.81
C GLU A 35 -38.37 -11.48 2.07
N THR A 36 -37.51 -10.54 1.73
CA THR A 36 -36.18 -10.84 1.26
C THR A 36 -35.38 -11.26 2.49
N THR A 37 -35.28 -12.55 2.70
CA THR A 37 -34.29 -13.12 3.62
C THR A 37 -32.92 -12.69 3.11
N GLU A 38 -32.35 -11.65 3.69
CA GLU A 38 -30.97 -11.27 3.47
C GLU A 38 -30.09 -12.44 3.95
N GLN A 39 -29.69 -13.30 3.02
CA GLN A 39 -28.56 -14.17 3.22
C GLN A 39 -27.32 -13.26 3.25
N SER A 40 -26.91 -12.86 4.45
CA SER A 40 -25.64 -12.16 4.68
C SER A 40 -24.49 -13.12 4.41
N GLY A 41 -24.14 -13.28 3.15
CA GLY A 41 -22.85 -13.84 2.75
C GLY A 41 -21.71 -12.88 3.17
N PRO A 42 -20.46 -13.34 3.21
CA PRO A 42 -19.33 -12.45 3.46
C PRO A 42 -19.33 -11.33 2.41
N ASP A 43 -19.12 -10.08 2.88
CA ASP A 43 -18.99 -8.91 2.01
C ASP A 43 -17.79 -9.10 1.08
N LEU A 44 -18.04 -9.24 -0.20
CA LEU A 44 -17.03 -9.45 -1.23
C LEU A 44 -16.80 -8.13 -1.96
N SER A 45 -15.55 -7.70 -2.04
CA SER A 45 -15.17 -6.53 -2.83
C SER A 45 -14.11 -6.91 -3.86
N PHE A 46 -14.21 -6.30 -5.04
CA PHE A 46 -13.24 -6.44 -6.11
C PHE A 46 -12.95 -5.07 -6.70
N GLY A 47 -11.67 -4.74 -6.83
CA GLY A 47 -11.16 -3.58 -7.53
C GLY A 47 -10.14 -4.01 -8.58
N LEU A 48 -9.99 -3.22 -9.65
CA LEU A 48 -8.98 -3.43 -10.67
C LEU A 48 -8.48 -2.08 -11.17
N ASP A 49 -7.22 -1.78 -10.90
CA ASP A 49 -6.52 -0.66 -11.50
C ASP A 49 -5.68 -1.15 -12.68
N LEU A 50 -5.59 -0.32 -13.72
CA LEU A 50 -4.86 -0.60 -14.95
C LEU A 50 -3.79 0.46 -15.16
N GLY A 51 -2.57 0.01 -15.49
CA GLY A 51 -1.47 0.89 -15.85
C GLY A 51 -0.84 0.47 -17.18
N ILE A 52 -0.36 1.44 -17.94
CA ILE A 52 0.45 1.21 -19.13
C ILE A 52 1.75 2.01 -19.02
N GLY A 53 2.85 1.43 -19.46
CA GLY A 53 4.16 2.07 -19.35
C GLY A 53 5.18 1.49 -20.31
N VAL A 54 6.42 1.91 -20.13
CA VAL A 54 7.59 1.38 -20.83
C VAL A 54 8.66 1.14 -19.77
N GLN A 55 9.29 -0.01 -19.81
CA GLN A 55 10.38 -0.40 -18.92
C GLN A 55 11.58 -0.86 -19.73
N SER A 56 12.77 -0.55 -19.27
CA SER A 56 14.02 -1.00 -19.89
C SER A 56 14.75 -1.90 -18.90
N PHE A 57 15.25 -3.01 -19.40
CA PHE A 57 16.00 -4.00 -18.63
C PHE A 57 17.36 -4.20 -19.28
N GLU A 58 18.39 -4.36 -18.48
CA GLU A 58 19.71 -4.76 -18.94
C GLU A 58 19.75 -6.29 -19.08
N ASP A 59 20.16 -6.79 -20.24
CA ASP A 59 20.35 -8.22 -20.46
C ASP A 59 21.61 -8.65 -19.69
N PRO A 60 21.52 -9.61 -18.76
CA PRO A 60 22.67 -10.05 -17.96
C PRO A 60 23.75 -10.77 -18.77
N ASP A 61 23.43 -11.26 -19.98
CA ASP A 61 24.36 -12.04 -20.79
C ASP A 61 25.29 -11.15 -21.68
N ASP A 62 24.77 -10.04 -22.20
CA ASP A 62 25.51 -9.15 -23.10
C ASP A 62 25.58 -7.69 -22.66
N GLY A 63 24.83 -7.30 -21.63
CA GLY A 63 24.75 -5.93 -21.11
C GLY A 63 23.98 -4.97 -22.04
N GLU A 64 23.26 -5.49 -23.03
CA GLU A 64 22.40 -4.65 -23.87
C GLU A 64 21.11 -4.27 -23.14
N THR A 65 20.66 -3.03 -23.35
CA THR A 65 19.40 -2.56 -22.76
C THR A 65 18.24 -2.91 -23.67
N GLU A 66 17.35 -3.75 -23.21
CA GLU A 66 16.12 -4.11 -23.89
C GLU A 66 14.93 -3.31 -23.36
N THR A 67 14.11 -2.76 -24.26
CA THR A 67 12.93 -1.96 -23.90
C THR A 67 11.65 -2.75 -24.18
N TYR A 68 10.78 -2.82 -23.18
CA TYR A 68 9.49 -3.47 -23.21
C TYR A 68 8.36 -2.47 -22.95
N GLN A 69 7.20 -2.70 -23.54
CA GLN A 69 5.95 -2.11 -23.13
C GLN A 69 5.43 -2.86 -21.90
N SER A 70 4.89 -2.15 -20.92
CA SER A 70 4.33 -2.77 -19.72
C SER A 70 2.82 -2.51 -19.61
N LEU A 71 2.09 -3.58 -19.30
CA LEU A 71 0.69 -3.54 -18.92
C LEU A 71 0.57 -4.02 -17.48
N SER A 72 0.25 -3.12 -16.57
CA SER A 72 0.04 -3.44 -15.16
C SER A 72 -1.44 -3.69 -14.89
N LEU A 73 -1.74 -4.86 -14.35
CA LEU A 73 -3.03 -5.24 -13.81
C LEU A 73 -2.89 -5.32 -12.30
N LEU A 74 -3.60 -4.45 -11.57
CA LEU A 74 -3.51 -4.34 -10.12
C LEU A 74 -4.85 -4.71 -9.47
N PRO A 75 -5.21 -6.02 -9.45
CA PRO A 75 -6.44 -6.44 -8.81
C PRO A 75 -6.35 -6.34 -7.28
N ASP A 76 -7.48 -5.93 -6.69
CA ASP A 76 -7.72 -5.87 -5.26
C ASP A 76 -8.91 -6.77 -4.92
N PHE A 77 -8.69 -7.71 -4.03
CA PHE A 77 -9.71 -8.64 -3.57
C PHE A 77 -9.97 -8.43 -2.07
N GLY A 78 -11.23 -8.31 -1.71
CA GLY A 78 -11.64 -8.23 -0.31
C GLY A 78 -12.69 -9.26 0.04
N VAL A 79 -12.54 -9.88 1.21
CA VAL A 79 -13.51 -10.81 1.81
C VAL A 79 -13.73 -10.40 3.26
N GLY A 80 -14.84 -9.74 3.53
CA GLY A 80 -15.11 -9.15 4.85
C GLY A 80 -14.03 -8.12 5.22
N ARG A 81 -13.25 -8.39 6.26
CA ARG A 81 -12.15 -7.51 6.70
C ARG A 81 -10.80 -7.81 6.05
N PHE A 82 -10.64 -8.97 5.39
CA PHE A 82 -9.40 -9.32 4.71
C PHE A 82 -9.35 -8.72 3.31
N GLY A 83 -8.17 -8.27 2.90
CA GLY A 83 -7.92 -7.81 1.55
C GLY A 83 -6.54 -8.24 1.06
N VAL A 84 -6.43 -8.49 -0.25
CA VAL A 84 -5.18 -8.84 -0.92
C VAL A 84 -5.10 -8.04 -2.22
N GLY A 85 -4.06 -7.26 -2.37
CA GLY A 85 -3.71 -6.58 -3.61
C GLY A 85 -2.62 -7.34 -4.35
N LEU A 86 -2.76 -7.48 -5.66
CA LEU A 86 -1.73 -8.08 -6.51
C LEU A 86 -1.18 -7.05 -7.50
N ASP A 87 0.00 -7.34 -8.02
CA ASP A 87 0.64 -6.63 -9.12
C ASP A 87 1.02 -7.66 -10.20
N LEU A 88 0.24 -7.67 -11.26
CA LEU A 88 0.39 -8.58 -12.38
C LEU A 88 0.87 -7.78 -13.61
N THR A 89 2.07 -7.19 -13.51
CA THR A 89 2.67 -6.45 -14.60
C THR A 89 3.20 -7.40 -15.66
N LEU A 90 2.73 -7.22 -16.91
CA LEU A 90 3.15 -7.96 -18.09
C LEU A 90 4.07 -7.05 -18.91
N ASN A 91 5.35 -7.43 -19.05
CA ASN A 91 6.29 -6.78 -19.93
C ASN A 91 6.32 -7.53 -21.26
N TYR A 92 6.10 -6.79 -22.37
CA TYR A 92 6.01 -7.36 -23.71
C TYR A 92 6.63 -6.42 -24.74
N ARG A 93 7.06 -7.01 -25.85
CA ARG A 93 7.55 -6.27 -27.03
C ARG A 93 7.09 -6.93 -28.33
N PHE A 94 7.07 -6.17 -29.38
CA PHE A 94 6.91 -6.68 -30.72
C PHE A 94 8.29 -6.73 -31.38
N THR A 95 8.72 -7.93 -31.75
CA THR A 95 10.01 -8.16 -32.43
C THR A 95 9.75 -8.60 -33.87
N GLY A 96 10.39 -7.95 -34.84
CA GLY A 96 10.26 -8.27 -36.26
C GLY A 96 10.11 -7.03 -37.13
N GLY A 97 10.41 -7.15 -38.41
CA GLY A 97 10.14 -6.11 -39.43
C GLY A 97 8.80 -6.37 -40.11
N SER A 98 8.31 -5.42 -40.85
CA SER A 98 6.95 -5.21 -41.40
C SER A 98 6.10 -6.39 -41.91
N ASP A 99 6.63 -7.62 -41.97
CA ASP A 99 5.87 -8.78 -42.42
C ASP A 99 5.81 -9.96 -41.41
N ASN A 100 6.44 -9.86 -40.22
CA ASN A 100 6.49 -10.93 -39.23
C ASN A 100 6.65 -10.42 -37.79
N ASP A 101 5.80 -9.50 -37.36
CA ASP A 101 5.80 -9.06 -35.97
C ASP A 101 5.46 -10.23 -35.04
N GLN A 102 6.40 -10.59 -34.16
CA GLN A 102 6.19 -11.59 -33.12
C GLN A 102 5.96 -10.89 -31.79
N PHE A 103 4.83 -11.19 -31.16
CA PHE A 103 4.56 -10.80 -29.79
C PHE A 103 5.42 -11.64 -28.85
N GLN A 104 6.28 -10.98 -28.07
CA GLN A 104 7.15 -11.62 -27.10
C GLN A 104 6.85 -11.05 -25.70
N VAL A 105 6.60 -11.93 -24.76
CA VAL A 105 6.50 -11.60 -23.34
C VAL A 105 7.84 -11.87 -22.69
N ARG A 106 8.23 -11.05 -21.73
CA ARG A 106 9.41 -11.27 -20.93
C ARG A 106 9.18 -12.47 -20.01
N ASP A 107 9.78 -13.60 -20.36
CA ASP A 107 9.57 -14.88 -19.66
C ASP A 107 10.17 -14.85 -18.24
N GLU A 108 11.23 -14.06 -18.02
CA GLU A 108 11.92 -13.91 -16.74
C GLU A 108 10.98 -13.41 -15.61
N ASP A 109 9.97 -12.65 -15.96
CA ASP A 109 9.01 -12.12 -14.99
C ASP A 109 8.01 -13.18 -14.48
N TRP A 110 7.89 -14.33 -15.20
CA TRP A 110 6.82 -15.29 -14.96
C TRP A 110 7.28 -16.74 -14.81
N VAL A 111 8.46 -17.06 -15.25
CA VAL A 111 8.97 -18.41 -15.23
C VAL A 111 10.27 -18.44 -14.43
N PRO A 112 10.34 -19.20 -13.32
CA PRO A 112 11.59 -19.34 -12.58
C PRO A 112 12.69 -19.87 -13.51
N GLN A 113 13.77 -19.11 -13.62
CA GLN A 113 14.93 -19.49 -14.42
C GLN A 113 16.13 -19.70 -13.49
N ASN A 114 16.88 -20.76 -13.75
CA ASN A 114 18.13 -21.10 -13.09
C ASN A 114 18.10 -21.05 -11.54
N GLU A 115 18.61 -20.01 -10.92
CA GLU A 115 18.78 -19.89 -9.47
C GLU A 115 17.65 -19.14 -8.78
N VAL A 116 16.71 -18.53 -9.53
CA VAL A 116 15.60 -17.76 -8.95
C VAL A 116 14.55 -18.69 -8.36
N SER A 117 14.34 -18.58 -7.06
CA SER A 117 13.32 -19.39 -6.37
C SER A 117 11.89 -18.95 -6.72
N PHE A 118 10.93 -19.86 -6.56
CA PHE A 118 9.51 -19.55 -6.74
C PHE A 118 9.06 -18.36 -5.86
N LEU A 119 9.53 -18.29 -4.62
CA LEU A 119 9.17 -17.20 -3.70
C LEU A 119 9.75 -15.86 -4.17
N GLU A 120 11.00 -15.84 -4.60
CA GLU A 120 11.64 -14.64 -5.14
C GLU A 120 10.90 -14.05 -6.34
N LEU A 121 10.40 -14.92 -7.23
CA LEU A 121 9.69 -14.51 -8.43
C LEU A 121 8.27 -14.05 -8.14
N TYR A 122 7.56 -14.73 -7.24
CA TYR A 122 6.12 -14.48 -7.05
C TYR A 122 5.78 -13.64 -5.82
N LEU A 123 6.66 -13.54 -4.82
CA LEU A 123 6.44 -12.66 -3.67
C LEU A 123 6.26 -11.18 -4.08
N PRO A 124 7.07 -10.61 -5.00
CA PRO A 124 6.89 -9.24 -5.45
C PRO A 124 5.57 -8.97 -6.18
N LYS A 125 4.86 -10.02 -6.63
CA LYS A 125 3.54 -9.90 -7.25
C LYS A 125 2.41 -9.70 -6.23
N PHE A 126 2.67 -9.92 -4.94
CA PHE A 126 1.79 -9.49 -3.87
C PHE A 126 2.08 -8.02 -3.55
N ARG A 127 1.12 -7.15 -3.83
CA ARG A 127 1.21 -5.74 -3.48
C ARG A 127 1.05 -5.55 -1.98
N TYR A 128 0.00 -6.13 -1.41
CA TYR A 128 -0.23 -6.15 0.04
C TYR A 128 -1.20 -7.25 0.47
N VAL A 129 -1.16 -7.53 1.76
CA VAL A 129 -2.20 -8.25 2.49
C VAL A 129 -2.65 -7.35 3.63
N ARG A 130 -3.97 -7.14 3.80
CA ARG A 130 -4.52 -6.30 4.86
C ARG A 130 -5.63 -6.97 5.63
N TYR A 131 -5.78 -6.53 6.86
CA TYR A 131 -6.95 -6.79 7.70
C TYR A 131 -7.54 -5.45 8.13
N GLY A 132 -8.84 -5.26 7.95
CA GLY A 132 -9.51 -3.98 8.15
C GLY A 132 -9.24 -2.98 7.02
N ARG A 133 -9.74 -1.78 7.19
CA ARG A 133 -9.49 -0.60 6.34
C ARG A 133 -8.91 0.50 7.20
N LYS A 134 -8.15 1.40 6.60
CA LYS A 134 -7.63 2.59 7.30
C LYS A 134 -8.80 3.38 7.91
N GLY A 135 -8.74 3.61 9.23
CA GLY A 135 -9.82 4.21 10.01
C GLY A 135 -10.73 3.22 10.74
N ASP A 136 -10.62 1.91 10.48
CA ASP A 136 -11.25 0.90 11.32
C ASP A 136 -10.59 0.86 12.70
N PRO A 137 -11.31 0.40 13.74
CA PRO A 137 -10.74 0.25 15.08
C PRO A 137 -9.51 -0.66 15.14
N PHE A 138 -9.40 -1.59 14.20
CA PHE A 138 -8.20 -2.38 13.99
C PHE A 138 -7.93 -2.48 12.49
N PHE A 139 -6.77 -2.01 12.11
CA PHE A 139 -6.23 -2.11 10.76
C PHE A 139 -4.79 -2.59 10.81
N ALA A 140 -4.46 -3.55 9.96
CA ALA A 140 -3.08 -4.00 9.74
C ALA A 140 -2.87 -4.25 8.25
N LEU A 141 -1.71 -3.82 7.74
CA LEU A 141 -1.30 -4.03 6.35
C LEU A 141 0.16 -4.45 6.31
N LEU A 142 0.45 -5.49 5.54
CA LEU A 142 1.80 -5.93 5.20
C LEU A 142 1.98 -5.84 3.69
N GLY A 143 2.98 -5.10 3.23
CA GLY A 143 3.29 -4.91 1.81
C GLY A 143 3.52 -3.47 1.42
N SER A 144 3.10 -3.11 0.21
CA SER A 144 3.21 -1.76 -0.33
C SER A 144 2.03 -0.90 0.08
N TYR A 145 2.29 0.36 0.39
CA TYR A 145 1.28 1.38 0.72
C TYR A 145 1.77 2.77 0.32
N SER A 146 0.84 3.65 0.01
CA SER A 146 1.11 5.00 -0.50
C SER A 146 0.55 6.12 0.38
N ASP A 147 -0.02 5.79 1.55
CA ASP A 147 -0.71 6.77 2.41
C ASP A 147 -0.53 6.45 3.90
N ALA A 148 0.73 6.33 4.35
CA ALA A 148 0.98 6.24 5.79
C ALA A 148 0.85 7.63 6.43
N ARG A 149 0.12 7.66 7.55
CA ARG A 149 -0.12 8.88 8.31
C ARG A 149 -0.16 8.56 9.79
N LEU A 150 0.43 9.43 10.59
CA LEU A 150 0.36 9.38 12.06
C LEU A 150 -0.36 10.62 12.60
N GLY A 151 -1.40 10.39 13.38
CA GLY A 151 -2.21 11.44 13.99
C GLY A 151 -2.77 12.45 12.99
N ASN A 152 -2.54 13.74 13.26
CA ASN A 152 -2.96 14.80 12.36
C ASN A 152 -2.11 14.92 11.08
N GLY A 153 -1.01 14.16 10.98
CA GLY A 153 -0.12 14.19 9.83
C GLY A 153 0.95 15.27 9.89
N PHE A 154 1.23 15.81 11.06
CA PHE A 154 2.24 16.87 11.18
C PHE A 154 3.67 16.34 10.97
N LEU A 155 4.02 15.18 11.54
CA LEU A 155 5.30 14.51 11.31
C LEU A 155 5.27 13.58 10.10
N VAL A 156 4.19 12.82 9.93
CA VAL A 156 4.04 11.87 8.82
C VAL A 156 2.67 12.01 8.19
N SER A 157 2.65 12.34 6.91
CA SER A 157 1.42 12.46 6.10
C SER A 157 1.68 12.05 4.66
N GLY A 158 0.94 11.04 4.17
CA GLY A 158 1.05 10.58 2.80
C GLY A 158 2.39 9.91 2.49
N TYR A 159 3.04 9.29 3.48
CA TYR A 159 4.27 8.55 3.23
C TYR A 159 3.97 7.29 2.41
N SER A 160 4.80 7.05 1.39
CA SER A 160 4.74 5.89 0.51
C SER A 160 6.04 5.09 0.56
N ASN A 161 5.94 3.78 0.69
CA ASN A 161 7.07 2.88 0.51
C ASN A 161 7.17 2.34 -0.94
N GLU A 162 6.39 2.89 -1.86
CA GLU A 162 6.38 2.54 -3.29
C GLU A 162 7.29 3.44 -4.13
N GLN A 163 8.01 4.37 -3.52
CA GLN A 163 8.86 5.36 -4.22
C GLN A 163 10.02 4.76 -5.01
N PHE A 164 10.37 3.49 -4.75
CA PHE A 164 11.44 2.77 -5.47
C PHE A 164 10.91 1.83 -6.56
N LEU A 165 9.61 1.85 -6.83
CA LEU A 165 9.04 1.10 -7.94
C LEU A 165 9.40 1.76 -9.29
N PRO A 166 9.62 0.98 -10.35
CA PRO A 166 9.49 -0.47 -10.46
C PRO A 166 10.74 -1.25 -10.04
N GLU A 167 11.87 -0.60 -9.80
CA GLU A 167 13.16 -1.24 -9.56
C GLU A 167 13.15 -2.15 -8.34
N ARG A 168 12.52 -1.66 -7.25
CA ARG A 168 12.47 -2.37 -5.98
C ARG A 168 11.13 -2.21 -5.30
N ARG A 169 10.51 -3.34 -4.92
CA ARG A 169 9.33 -3.35 -4.05
C ARG A 169 9.78 -3.53 -2.60
N GLN A 170 9.40 -2.58 -1.76
CA GLN A 170 9.57 -2.69 -0.32
C GLN A 170 8.33 -3.31 0.31
N PHE A 171 8.53 -4.21 1.27
CA PHE A 171 7.46 -4.76 2.10
C PHE A 171 7.46 -4.04 3.43
N GLY A 172 6.59 -3.04 3.57
CA GLY A 172 6.39 -2.33 4.81
C GLY A 172 5.25 -2.92 5.63
N PHE A 173 5.03 -2.33 6.78
CA PHE A 173 3.96 -2.72 7.69
C PHE A 173 3.26 -1.46 8.22
N GLN A 174 1.92 -1.51 8.29
CA GLN A 174 1.11 -0.52 8.99
C GLN A 174 0.23 -1.21 10.03
N LEU A 175 0.05 -0.57 11.16
CA LEU A 175 -0.83 -1.02 12.23
C LEU A 175 -1.55 0.19 12.84
N ASP A 176 -2.88 0.15 12.86
CA ASP A 176 -3.70 1.06 13.64
C ASP A 176 -4.57 0.25 14.60
N PHE A 177 -4.60 0.66 15.83
CA PHE A 177 -5.48 0.11 16.84
C PHE A 177 -6.11 1.25 17.62
N ASP A 178 -7.45 1.27 17.66
CA ASP A 178 -8.24 2.14 18.51
C ASP A 178 -9.00 1.30 19.52
N GLY A 179 -8.65 1.45 20.78
CA GLY A 179 -9.27 0.73 21.88
C GLY A 179 -10.77 0.94 22.00
N ALA A 180 -11.32 2.05 21.47
CA ALA A 180 -12.76 2.27 21.43
C ALA A 180 -13.55 1.17 20.72
N GLY A 181 -12.93 0.53 19.72
CA GLY A 181 -13.52 -0.62 19.03
C GLY A 181 -13.45 -1.95 19.80
N ALA A 182 -12.74 -1.97 20.92
CA ALA A 182 -12.57 -3.12 21.79
C ALA A 182 -13.15 -2.87 23.20
N ASP A 183 -14.13 -1.96 23.32
CA ASP A 183 -14.73 -1.54 24.58
C ASP A 183 -13.72 -0.96 25.61
N PHE A 184 -12.59 -0.47 25.11
CA PHE A 184 -11.54 0.14 25.92
C PHE A 184 -11.09 1.49 25.31
N PRO A 185 -11.92 2.56 25.38
CA PRO A 185 -11.75 3.79 24.60
C PRO A 185 -10.58 4.68 25.03
N TYR A 186 -9.78 4.26 26.02
CA TYR A 186 -8.80 5.14 26.68
C TYR A 186 -7.54 5.36 25.89
N PHE A 187 -7.16 4.47 24.99
CA PHE A 187 -5.92 4.59 24.21
C PHE A 187 -6.01 3.97 22.82
N GLY A 188 -5.05 4.32 21.98
CA GLY A 188 -4.80 3.67 20.71
C GLY A 188 -3.35 3.84 20.26
N VAL A 189 -3.01 3.15 19.19
CA VAL A 189 -1.69 3.16 18.57
C VAL A 189 -1.83 3.21 17.06
N GLU A 190 -0.97 4.00 16.43
CA GLU A 190 -0.78 4.05 14.98
C GLU A 190 0.71 3.83 14.72
N SER A 191 1.05 3.00 13.75
CA SER A 191 2.45 2.67 13.48
C SER A 191 2.65 2.33 12.00
N PHE A 192 3.86 2.60 11.52
CA PHE A 192 4.30 2.13 10.21
C PHE A 192 5.80 1.80 10.22
N VAL A 193 6.18 0.93 9.29
CA VAL A 193 7.56 0.56 8.97
C VAL A 193 7.69 0.58 7.46
N SER A 194 8.66 1.28 6.92
CA SER A 194 8.88 1.39 5.46
C SER A 194 9.19 0.05 4.81
N ASN A 195 10.07 -0.72 5.44
CA ASN A 195 10.53 -2.03 5.01
C ASN A 195 10.82 -2.91 6.22
N VAL A 196 10.10 -4.02 6.34
CA VAL A 196 10.26 -4.96 7.48
C VAL A 196 11.59 -5.72 7.44
N ALA A 197 12.33 -5.69 6.32
CA ALA A 197 13.64 -6.35 6.22
C ALA A 197 14.77 -5.47 6.78
N SER A 198 14.71 -4.15 6.58
CA SER A 198 15.79 -3.22 6.95
C SER A 198 15.44 -2.30 8.11
N PHE A 199 14.15 -1.99 8.30
CA PHE A 199 13.67 -1.02 9.30
C PHE A 199 14.30 0.38 9.13
N ASP A 200 14.53 0.80 7.89
CA ASP A 200 15.20 2.08 7.59
C ASP A 200 14.43 3.25 8.15
N LEU A 201 13.12 3.29 7.90
CA LEU A 201 12.24 4.33 8.41
C LEU A 201 11.04 3.70 9.10
N PHE A 202 10.79 4.09 10.33
CA PHE A 202 9.61 3.66 11.07
C PHE A 202 9.08 4.74 12.00
N GLY A 203 7.80 4.70 12.27
CA GLY A 203 7.15 5.65 13.15
C GLY A 203 6.03 5.03 13.94
N THR A 204 5.82 5.57 15.14
CA THR A 204 4.74 5.14 16.03
C THR A 204 4.16 6.35 16.74
N ARG A 205 2.84 6.41 16.81
CA ARG A 205 2.07 7.33 17.63
C ARG A 205 1.25 6.55 18.65
N LEU A 206 1.36 6.94 19.91
CA LEU A 206 0.48 6.50 20.98
C LEU A 206 -0.43 7.67 21.34
N PHE A 207 -1.71 7.41 21.49
CA PHE A 207 -2.66 8.42 21.95
C PHE A 207 -3.55 7.92 23.08
N ALA A 208 -3.97 8.84 23.94
CA ALA A 208 -4.86 8.58 25.04
C ALA A 208 -6.10 9.49 24.97
N ARG A 209 -7.23 9.00 25.48
CA ARG A 209 -8.48 9.76 25.69
C ARG A 209 -8.75 9.88 27.18
N PRO A 210 -8.17 10.86 27.86
CA PRO A 210 -8.26 10.98 29.31
C PRO A 210 -9.68 11.29 29.81
N LEU A 211 -10.56 11.76 28.92
CA LEU A 211 -11.93 12.15 29.22
C LEU A 211 -12.97 11.14 28.71
N ALA A 212 -12.55 9.91 28.35
CA ALA A 212 -13.42 8.91 27.72
C ALA A 212 -14.68 8.56 28.54
N ASP A 213 -14.61 8.65 29.84
CA ASP A 213 -15.76 8.35 30.75
C ASP A 213 -16.76 9.50 30.93
N LEU A 214 -16.47 10.67 30.37
CA LEU A 214 -17.37 11.80 30.52
C LEU A 214 -18.62 11.63 29.65
N THR A 215 -19.76 12.03 30.19
CA THR A 215 -21.04 11.97 29.46
C THR A 215 -21.35 13.24 28.66
N VAL A 216 -20.40 14.20 28.63
CA VAL A 216 -20.55 15.46 27.89
C VAL A 216 -20.27 15.22 26.42
N PRO A 217 -21.15 15.61 25.50
CA PRO A 217 -20.92 15.39 24.07
C PRO A 217 -19.56 15.91 23.59
N LEU A 218 -18.87 15.15 22.76
CA LEU A 218 -17.58 15.43 22.10
C LEU A 218 -16.36 15.47 23.06
N LEU A 219 -16.48 15.76 24.34
CA LEU A 219 -15.35 15.77 25.28
C LEU A 219 -14.68 14.39 25.46
N PRO A 220 -15.40 13.26 25.48
CA PRO A 220 -14.79 11.92 25.53
C PRO A 220 -13.85 11.63 24.37
N GLU A 221 -13.98 12.35 23.26
CA GLU A 221 -13.17 12.17 22.06
C GLU A 221 -11.87 13.00 22.06
N LEU A 222 -11.62 13.77 23.14
CA LEU A 222 -10.33 14.47 23.29
C LEU A 222 -9.18 13.44 23.25
N GLN A 223 -8.27 13.62 22.31
CA GLN A 223 -7.06 12.81 22.20
C GLN A 223 -5.83 13.64 22.54
N LEU A 224 -4.94 13.04 23.31
CA LEU A 224 -3.59 13.52 23.53
C LEU A 224 -2.64 12.47 22.98
N GLY A 225 -1.82 12.82 22.01
CA GLY A 225 -0.91 11.93 21.31
C GLY A 225 0.56 12.27 21.52
N GLY A 226 1.40 11.26 21.40
CA GLY A 226 2.85 11.39 21.30
C GLY A 226 3.35 10.52 20.16
N THR A 227 4.15 11.12 19.27
CA THR A 227 4.66 10.48 18.05
C THR A 227 6.18 10.47 18.09
N ILE A 228 6.79 9.37 17.66
CA ILE A 228 8.21 9.24 17.36
C ILE A 228 8.38 8.66 15.97
N VAL A 229 9.33 9.21 15.21
CA VAL A 229 9.73 8.72 13.88
C VAL A 229 11.25 8.61 13.90
N ILE A 230 11.77 7.51 13.42
CA ILE A 230 13.19 7.23 13.35
C ILE A 230 13.53 6.83 11.92
N ASP A 231 14.50 7.54 11.34
CA ASP A 231 15.12 7.21 10.07
C ASP A 231 16.57 6.80 10.35
N THR A 232 16.88 5.55 10.03
CA THR A 232 18.21 4.98 10.25
C THR A 232 19.10 5.05 9.02
N ASN A 233 18.54 5.49 7.89
CA ASN A 233 19.26 5.67 6.64
C ASN A 233 18.74 6.90 5.86
N PRO A 234 18.93 8.12 6.40
CA PRO A 234 18.36 9.34 5.82
C PRO A 234 18.99 9.74 4.48
N ALA A 235 20.19 9.27 4.16
CA ALA A 235 20.91 9.59 2.92
C ALA A 235 20.63 8.62 1.78
N TYR A 236 19.79 7.61 1.98
CA TYR A 236 19.51 6.54 0.99
C TYR A 236 19.29 7.03 -0.45
N HIS A 237 18.62 8.16 -0.64
CA HIS A 237 18.38 8.74 -1.97
C HIS A 237 19.60 9.44 -2.55
N ALA A 238 20.41 10.05 -1.71
CA ALA A 238 21.61 10.79 -2.15
C ALA A 238 22.72 9.84 -2.60
N GLU A 239 22.74 8.62 -2.09
CA GLU A 239 23.76 7.62 -2.37
C GLU A 239 23.61 6.96 -3.74
N LYS A 240 22.38 6.89 -4.27
CA LYS A 240 22.11 6.35 -5.61
C LYS A 240 22.46 7.30 -6.74
N ASP A 241 22.64 8.59 -6.46
CA ASP A 241 23.02 9.57 -7.46
C ASP A 241 24.57 9.65 -7.56
N PRO A 242 25.18 9.19 -8.68
CA PRO A 242 26.63 9.31 -8.88
C PRO A 242 27.16 10.73 -8.81
N ALA A 243 26.31 11.76 -8.91
CA ALA A 243 26.64 13.16 -8.73
C ALA A 243 26.58 13.63 -7.27
N SER A 244 26.02 12.81 -6.37
CA SER A 244 25.95 13.12 -4.95
C SER A 244 27.34 13.01 -4.29
N PRO A 245 27.71 13.94 -3.38
CA PRO A 245 28.93 13.83 -2.59
C PRO A 245 28.92 12.64 -1.63
N TYR A 246 27.78 12.01 -1.41
CA TYR A 246 27.60 10.81 -0.58
C TYR A 246 27.64 9.51 -1.37
N TYR A 247 27.85 9.57 -2.70
CA TYR A 247 27.99 8.38 -3.53
C TYR A 247 29.39 7.79 -3.36
N GLU A 248 29.48 6.67 -2.67
CA GLU A 248 30.75 6.00 -2.39
C GLU A 248 31.09 4.88 -3.38
N GLY A 249 30.16 4.51 -4.25
CA GLY A 249 30.36 3.50 -5.29
C GLY A 249 30.62 2.10 -4.73
N GLU A 250 30.24 1.84 -3.51
CA GLU A 250 30.39 0.54 -2.88
C GLU A 250 29.24 -0.40 -3.24
N ASP A 251 29.55 -1.70 -3.24
CA ASP A 251 28.54 -2.74 -3.47
C ASP A 251 27.47 -2.68 -2.37
N PRO A 252 26.19 -2.78 -2.73
CA PRO A 252 25.11 -2.77 -1.75
C PRO A 252 25.21 -3.95 -0.79
N ASP A 253 24.73 -3.76 0.44
CA ASP A 253 24.61 -4.83 1.43
C ASP A 253 23.84 -6.02 0.83
N PRO A 254 24.44 -7.24 0.81
CA PRO A 254 23.85 -8.40 0.17
C PRO A 254 22.54 -8.89 0.80
N LEU A 255 22.23 -8.48 2.04
CA LEU A 255 20.99 -8.84 2.73
C LEU A 255 19.85 -7.87 2.43
N THR A 256 20.14 -6.59 2.37
CA THR A 256 19.14 -5.53 2.22
C THR A 256 19.09 -5.00 0.80
N GLY A 257 20.17 -5.19 0.02
CA GLY A 257 20.36 -4.57 -1.30
C GLY A 257 20.47 -3.04 -1.23
N LEU A 258 20.75 -2.48 -0.04
CA LEU A 258 20.92 -1.07 0.22
C LEU A 258 22.39 -0.70 0.19
N PRO A 259 22.76 0.51 -0.25
CA PRO A 259 24.11 1.02 -0.06
C PRO A 259 24.48 0.96 1.42
N VAL A 260 25.72 0.56 1.70
CA VAL A 260 26.28 0.61 3.06
C VAL A 260 26.85 2.01 3.24
N VAL A 261 26.29 2.78 4.17
CA VAL A 261 26.80 4.09 4.53
C VAL A 261 27.48 3.98 5.88
N GLU A 262 28.79 4.22 5.88
CA GLU A 262 29.54 4.30 7.13
C GLU A 262 29.40 5.72 7.74
N GLY A 263 28.72 5.80 8.88
CA GLY A 263 28.81 6.95 9.77
C GLY A 263 27.72 8.00 9.67
N GLU A 264 26.54 7.69 9.16
CA GLU A 264 25.41 8.60 9.26
C GLU A 264 24.70 8.50 10.61
N ASP A 265 24.46 9.65 11.21
CA ASP A 265 23.65 9.76 12.41
C ASP A 265 22.18 9.54 12.08
N ASN A 266 21.51 8.70 12.85
CA ASN A 266 20.07 8.49 12.70
C ASN A 266 19.31 9.81 12.91
N VAL A 267 18.32 10.06 12.06
CA VAL A 267 17.39 11.17 12.25
C VAL A 267 16.23 10.72 13.13
N ILE A 268 16.04 11.41 14.24
CA ILE A 268 14.94 11.14 15.16
C ILE A 268 14.05 12.38 15.23
N ALA A 269 12.78 12.23 14.86
CA ALA A 269 11.77 13.25 15.06
C ALA A 269 10.73 12.76 16.09
N TYR A 270 10.33 13.64 16.99
CA TYR A 270 9.28 13.34 17.96
C TYR A 270 8.35 14.53 18.16
N GLY A 271 7.13 14.27 18.53
CA GLY A 271 6.13 15.31 18.70
C GLY A 271 5.00 14.93 19.63
N PHE A 272 4.26 15.95 19.98
CA PHE A 272 3.02 15.81 20.77
C PHE A 272 1.88 16.48 20.03
N ASP A 273 0.71 15.90 20.15
CA ASP A 273 -0.50 16.40 19.51
C ASP A 273 -1.69 16.39 20.47
N ILE A 274 -2.61 17.31 20.21
CA ILE A 274 -3.92 17.37 20.83
C ILE A 274 -4.96 17.45 19.73
N THR A 275 -6.00 16.64 19.83
CA THR A 275 -7.11 16.62 18.87
C THR A 275 -8.42 16.63 19.62
N GLN A 276 -9.31 17.59 19.30
CA GLN A 276 -10.62 17.72 19.90
C GLN A 276 -11.68 17.98 18.84
N PRO A 277 -12.64 17.07 18.63
CA PRO A 277 -13.86 17.38 17.88
C PRO A 277 -14.63 18.51 18.58
N ILE A 278 -14.95 19.58 17.83
CA ILE A 278 -15.66 20.76 18.34
C ILE A 278 -17.14 20.70 17.95
N LEU A 279 -17.42 20.24 16.74
CA LEU A 279 -18.76 20.15 16.20
C LEU A 279 -18.86 18.98 15.23
N ARG A 280 -19.92 18.20 15.35
CA ARG A 280 -20.24 17.12 14.42
C ARG A 280 -21.71 17.21 14.01
N ARG A 281 -21.96 17.38 12.71
CA ARG A 281 -23.29 17.45 12.08
C ARG A 281 -23.29 16.53 10.86
N GLU A 282 -24.47 16.20 10.36
CA GLU A 282 -24.64 15.30 9.22
C GLU A 282 -23.86 15.74 7.97
N ILE A 283 -23.81 17.05 7.69
CA ILE A 283 -23.20 17.61 6.48
C ILE A 283 -21.82 18.23 6.70
N PHE A 284 -21.40 18.47 7.95
CA PHE A 284 -20.06 18.96 8.24
C PHE A 284 -19.61 18.63 9.67
N SER A 285 -18.30 18.53 9.85
CA SER A 285 -17.66 18.40 11.15
C SER A 285 -16.54 19.42 11.29
N LEU A 286 -16.30 19.87 12.52
CA LEU A 286 -15.20 20.75 12.88
C LEU A 286 -14.38 20.07 13.97
N THR A 287 -13.10 19.87 13.72
CA THR A 287 -12.13 19.34 14.68
C THR A 287 -11.00 20.35 14.83
N GLY A 288 -10.70 20.73 16.05
CA GLY A 288 -9.51 21.52 16.38
C GLY A 288 -8.36 20.57 16.70
N PHE A 289 -7.16 20.92 16.24
CA PHE A 289 -5.94 20.21 16.58
C PHE A 289 -4.77 21.17 16.75
N GLY A 290 -3.76 20.73 17.49
CA GLY A 290 -2.51 21.44 17.66
C GLY A 290 -1.37 20.44 17.80
N ASP A 291 -0.25 20.73 17.15
CA ASP A 291 0.90 19.84 17.11
C ASP A 291 2.18 20.62 17.40
N VAL A 292 3.13 19.98 18.07
CA VAL A 292 4.50 20.46 18.24
C VAL A 292 5.46 19.31 17.99
N ALA A 293 6.51 19.56 17.22
CA ALA A 293 7.51 18.56 16.93
C ALA A 293 8.94 19.10 17.09
N PHE A 294 9.85 18.17 17.31
CA PHE A 294 11.26 18.38 17.49
C PHE A 294 12.01 17.34 16.67
N GLN A 295 13.15 17.72 16.15
CA GLN A 295 14.06 16.83 15.44
C GLN A 295 15.43 16.92 16.08
N ASN A 296 16.09 15.77 16.19
CA ASN A 296 17.49 15.66 16.57
C ASN A 296 18.29 15.43 15.29
N GLU A 297 19.28 16.23 15.05
CA GLU A 297 20.27 16.05 13.99
C GLU A 297 21.50 15.34 14.53
#